data_1841adbe70a845b51be7c07819a6c7e7
#
_entry.id   1841adbe70a845b51be7c07819a6c7e7
#
_cell.length_a   1.000
_cell.length_b   1.000
_cell.length_c   1.000
_cell.angle_alpha   90.00
_cell.angle_beta   90.00
_cell.angle_gamma   90.00
#
_symmetry.space_group_name_H-M   'P 1'
#
loop_
_entity.id
_entity.type
_entity.pdbx_description
1 polymer ?
#
loop_
_entity_poly.entity_id
_entity_poly.type
_entity_poly.pdbx_seq_one_letter_code
_entity_poly.pdbx_strand_id
1 'polypeptide(L)'
;MPIITLTPTPPFDLHLTANHQTYYQREFGADQYVDGVYSRALEVEGRPLLAMVRFQGGADDPSLSLDVQGEGVSEKATLVVTQEISRMLTLDLPLRPFYDAVRGDAFLGEATRQMYGLHPPQTGSVYEALVMAIIGQQISGVVARSIRARVVRELGTPFSVNGQSLFTFPRPEGFLMAGPERLRGLGLSNRKAEYVLGIAAKAEEGALDYARISALGNHEVVEELTRIRGVGQWT
;
A
#
# COMPACT_ATOMS: atom_id res chain seq x y z
N MET A 1 -12.25 19.11 -8.18
CA MET A 1 -12.84 18.12 -9.10
C MET A 1 -14.07 17.47 -8.49
N PRO A 2 -14.96 16.83 -9.28
CA PRO A 2 -16.08 16.11 -8.71
C PRO A 2 -15.57 14.94 -7.83
N ILE A 3 -16.28 14.70 -6.72
CA ILE A 3 -16.07 13.53 -5.87
C ILE A 3 -16.55 12.31 -6.63
N ILE A 4 -15.74 11.25 -6.61
CA ILE A 4 -16.03 9.99 -7.29
C ILE A 4 -16.64 9.02 -6.28
N THR A 5 -17.71 8.35 -6.67
CA THR A 5 -18.30 7.28 -5.87
C THR A 5 -17.72 5.94 -6.31
N LEU A 6 -17.21 5.16 -5.33
CA LEU A 6 -16.78 3.78 -5.53
C LEU A 6 -17.73 2.87 -4.75
N THR A 7 -18.06 1.73 -5.33
CA THR A 7 -18.97 0.75 -4.72
C THR A 7 -18.20 -0.56 -4.49
N PRO A 8 -17.71 -0.80 -3.26
CA PRO A 8 -17.06 -2.07 -2.94
C PRO A 8 -18.01 -3.26 -3.04
N THR A 9 -17.48 -4.44 -3.32
CA THR A 9 -18.22 -5.70 -3.19
C THR A 9 -18.52 -5.97 -1.71
N PRO A 10 -19.80 -6.07 -1.30
CA PRO A 10 -20.13 -6.28 0.10
C PRO A 10 -19.81 -7.73 0.56
N PRO A 11 -19.51 -7.89 1.88
CA PRO A 11 -19.41 -6.85 2.90
C PRO A 11 -18.05 -6.12 2.84
N PHE A 12 -18.05 -4.81 3.10
CA PHE A 12 -16.83 -4.00 3.15
C PHE A 12 -16.89 -2.98 4.30
N ASP A 13 -15.78 -2.84 5.03
CA ASP A 13 -15.59 -1.84 6.06
C ASP A 13 -14.24 -1.13 5.88
N LEU A 14 -14.29 0.18 5.60
CA LEU A 14 -13.08 0.97 5.37
C LEU A 14 -12.22 1.11 6.64
N HIS A 15 -12.86 1.24 7.82
CA HIS A 15 -12.12 1.39 9.07
C HIS A 15 -11.28 0.15 9.36
N LEU A 16 -11.89 -1.02 9.26
CA LEU A 16 -11.17 -2.28 9.45
C LEU A 16 -10.07 -2.46 8.40
N THR A 17 -10.38 -2.22 7.12
CA THR A 17 -9.47 -2.38 5.99
C THR A 17 -8.30 -1.41 6.05
N ALA A 18 -8.56 -0.10 6.17
CA ALA A 18 -7.52 0.92 6.17
C ALA A 18 -6.69 0.92 7.46
N ASN A 19 -7.31 0.70 8.62
CA ASN A 19 -6.61 0.70 9.89
C ASN A 19 -5.65 -0.48 10.04
N HIS A 20 -5.90 -1.59 9.35
CA HIS A 20 -4.99 -2.73 9.31
C HIS A 20 -3.66 -2.38 8.61
N GLN A 21 -3.69 -1.61 7.52
CA GLN A 21 -2.48 -1.14 6.84
C GLN A 21 -1.81 0.02 7.54
N THR A 22 -2.62 0.96 7.98
CA THR A 22 -2.14 2.19 8.59
C THR A 22 -1.88 2.00 10.09
N TYR A 23 -1.18 1.00 10.48
CA TYR A 23 -0.71 0.79 11.86
C TYR A 23 -0.09 2.06 12.51
N TYR A 24 -0.17 3.26 11.83
CA TYR A 24 0.77 4.34 11.99
C TYR A 24 0.17 5.73 11.94
N GLN A 25 -0.91 5.90 12.63
CA GLN A 25 -1.70 7.13 12.74
C GLN A 25 -0.91 8.42 13.08
N ARG A 26 0.39 8.35 13.36
CA ARG A 26 1.17 9.51 13.78
C ARG A 26 2.23 10.00 12.79
N GLU A 27 2.60 9.20 11.80
CA GLU A 27 3.61 9.57 10.81
C GLU A 27 3.14 9.17 9.42
N PHE A 28 3.07 10.12 8.50
CA PHE A 28 2.69 9.87 7.12
C PHE A 28 3.77 9.06 6.40
N GLY A 29 3.45 7.84 6.03
CA GLY A 29 4.36 6.91 5.35
C GLY A 29 3.94 6.60 3.91
N ALA A 30 3.53 7.60 3.13
CA ALA A 30 2.82 7.57 1.85
C ALA A 30 1.31 7.31 1.97
N ASP A 31 0.82 6.79 3.09
CA ASP A 31 -0.60 6.70 3.42
C ASP A 31 -0.86 6.95 4.91
N GLN A 32 -2.10 7.23 5.24
CA GLN A 32 -2.58 7.35 6.61
C GLN A 32 -4.10 7.16 6.69
N TYR A 33 -4.58 6.77 7.87
CA TYR A 33 -6.02 6.74 8.19
C TYR A 33 -6.26 7.56 9.45
N VAL A 34 -6.92 8.71 9.31
CA VAL A 34 -7.19 9.65 10.40
C VAL A 34 -8.62 10.17 10.27
N ASP A 35 -9.35 10.23 11.38
CA ASP A 35 -10.72 10.79 11.46
C ASP A 35 -11.66 10.21 10.37
N GLY A 36 -11.59 8.90 10.12
CA GLY A 36 -12.42 8.21 9.14
C GLY A 36 -12.02 8.44 7.68
N VAL A 37 -10.89 9.09 7.43
CA VAL A 37 -10.37 9.36 6.08
C VAL A 37 -9.11 8.55 5.83
N TYR A 38 -9.13 7.67 4.83
CA TYR A 38 -7.93 7.07 4.29
C TYR A 38 -7.34 8.01 3.24
N SER A 39 -6.08 8.37 3.42
CA SER A 39 -5.33 9.25 2.52
C SER A 39 -4.10 8.53 1.98
N ARG A 40 -3.91 8.58 0.67
CA ARG A 40 -2.76 7.97 -0.02
C ARG A 40 -2.12 8.96 -0.98
N ALA A 41 -0.81 9.17 -0.84
CA ALA A 41 0.00 9.85 -1.83
C ALA A 41 0.39 8.88 -2.95
N LEU A 42 0.07 9.24 -4.18
CA LEU A 42 0.38 8.48 -5.39
C LEU A 42 1.14 9.36 -6.37
N GLU A 43 1.88 8.76 -7.26
CA GLU A 43 2.50 9.47 -8.36
C GLU A 43 1.92 8.96 -9.67
N VAL A 44 1.32 9.85 -10.44
CA VAL A 44 0.69 9.55 -11.74
C VAL A 44 1.29 10.46 -12.79
N GLU A 45 1.84 9.89 -13.86
CA GLU A 45 2.49 10.62 -14.96
C GLU A 45 3.56 11.62 -14.47
N GLY A 46 4.34 11.21 -13.43
CA GLY A 46 5.39 12.04 -12.84
C GLY A 46 4.89 13.16 -11.92
N ARG A 47 3.60 13.19 -11.59
CA ARG A 47 2.99 14.20 -10.71
C ARG A 47 2.47 13.57 -9.43
N PRO A 48 2.80 14.13 -8.27
CA PRO A 48 2.27 13.66 -7.00
C PRO A 48 0.82 14.12 -6.81
N LEU A 49 -0.04 13.19 -6.43
CA LEU A 49 -1.45 13.39 -6.15
C LEU A 49 -1.81 12.79 -4.79
N LEU A 50 -2.81 13.38 -4.13
CA LEU A 50 -3.40 12.86 -2.90
C LEU A 50 -4.78 12.29 -3.19
N ALA A 51 -4.96 10.99 -2.94
CA ALA A 51 -6.27 10.34 -2.90
C ALA A 51 -6.81 10.37 -1.46
N MET A 52 -8.03 10.84 -1.27
CA MET A 52 -8.72 10.85 0.02
C MET A 52 -10.01 10.06 -0.09
N VAL A 53 -10.13 9.00 0.70
CA VAL A 53 -11.27 8.08 0.68
C VAL A 53 -12.05 8.16 1.99
N ARG A 54 -13.36 8.30 1.89
CA ARG A 54 -14.29 8.29 3.03
C ARG A 54 -15.34 7.21 2.84
N PHE A 55 -15.69 6.56 3.93
CA PHE A 55 -16.74 5.55 3.95
C PHE A 55 -18.11 6.17 4.13
N GLN A 56 -19.07 5.66 3.39
CA GLN A 56 -20.49 6.01 3.46
C GLN A 56 -21.31 4.73 3.44
N GLY A 57 -22.47 4.72 4.07
CA GLY A 57 -23.30 3.51 4.16
C GLY A 57 -22.88 2.55 5.28
N GLY A 58 -23.16 1.28 5.10
CA GLY A 58 -22.84 0.19 6.02
C GLY A 58 -22.06 -0.93 5.34
N ALA A 59 -21.61 -1.93 6.10
CA ALA A 59 -20.80 -3.01 5.54
C ALA A 59 -21.50 -3.82 4.44
N ASP A 60 -22.82 -3.99 4.52
CA ASP A 60 -23.62 -4.73 3.53
C ASP A 60 -24.13 -3.87 2.36
N ASP A 61 -24.04 -2.53 2.49
CA ASP A 61 -24.34 -1.56 1.45
C ASP A 61 -23.25 -0.47 1.41
N PRO A 62 -22.01 -0.86 1.09
CA PRO A 62 -20.86 0.02 1.16
C PRO A 62 -20.80 1.00 -0.02
N SER A 63 -20.48 2.24 0.30
CA SER A 63 -20.15 3.29 -0.65
C SER A 63 -18.94 4.06 -0.17
N LEU A 64 -18.04 4.43 -1.08
CA LEU A 64 -16.89 5.26 -0.79
C LEU A 64 -16.96 6.54 -1.62
N SER A 65 -16.60 7.65 -1.02
CA SER A 65 -16.29 8.88 -1.75
C SER A 65 -14.77 9.02 -1.90
N LEU A 66 -14.30 9.15 -3.14
CA LEU A 66 -12.90 9.41 -3.48
C LEU A 66 -12.76 10.85 -3.96
N ASP A 67 -11.90 11.61 -3.31
CA ASP A 67 -11.47 12.94 -3.70
C ASP A 67 -9.99 12.90 -4.08
N VAL A 68 -9.63 13.41 -5.28
CA VAL A 68 -8.26 13.43 -5.80
C VAL A 68 -7.79 14.88 -5.86
N GLN A 69 -6.72 15.18 -5.15
CA GLN A 69 -6.15 16.52 -5.00
C GLN A 69 -4.69 16.56 -5.44
N GLY A 70 -4.26 17.72 -5.94
CA GLY A 70 -2.90 17.97 -6.41
C GLY A 70 -2.86 18.92 -7.62
N GLU A 71 -1.67 19.23 -8.08
CA GLU A 71 -1.51 20.09 -9.27
C GLU A 71 -1.72 19.27 -10.55
N GLY A 72 -2.52 19.83 -11.47
CA GLY A 72 -2.75 19.24 -12.79
C GLY A 72 -3.55 17.92 -12.77
N VAL A 73 -4.45 17.76 -11.81
CA VAL A 73 -5.39 16.62 -11.81
C VAL A 73 -6.20 16.63 -13.11
N SER A 74 -6.09 15.58 -13.91
CA SER A 74 -6.84 15.36 -15.14
C SER A 74 -7.82 14.19 -14.98
N GLU A 75 -8.78 14.04 -15.91
CA GLU A 75 -9.67 12.88 -15.93
C GLU A 75 -8.88 11.56 -16.02
N LYS A 76 -7.84 11.53 -16.85
CA LYS A 76 -6.98 10.36 -17.01
C LYS A 76 -6.24 10.03 -15.71
N ALA A 77 -5.65 11.03 -15.05
CA ALA A 77 -4.98 10.84 -13.77
C ALA A 77 -5.97 10.36 -12.69
N THR A 78 -7.17 10.93 -12.69
CA THR A 78 -8.26 10.53 -11.79
C THR A 78 -8.67 9.08 -12.00
N LEU A 79 -8.76 8.62 -13.26
CA LEU A 79 -9.06 7.21 -13.57
C LEU A 79 -7.97 6.28 -13.04
N VAL A 80 -6.70 6.61 -13.25
CA VAL A 80 -5.57 5.84 -12.73
C VAL A 80 -5.60 5.75 -11.20
N VAL A 81 -5.80 6.90 -10.50
CA VAL A 81 -5.92 6.92 -9.04
C VAL A 81 -7.10 6.06 -8.57
N THR A 82 -8.23 6.12 -9.27
CA THR A 82 -9.42 5.31 -8.97
C THR A 82 -9.11 3.81 -9.05
N GLN A 83 -8.44 3.37 -10.10
CA GLN A 83 -8.04 1.98 -10.28
C GLN A 83 -7.04 1.52 -9.19
N GLU A 84 -6.04 2.34 -8.90
CA GLU A 84 -5.05 2.04 -7.85
C GLU A 84 -5.70 1.94 -6.45
N ILE A 85 -6.56 2.88 -6.08
CA ILE A 85 -7.29 2.83 -4.80
C ILE A 85 -8.20 1.61 -4.73
N SER A 86 -8.92 1.29 -5.81
CA SER A 86 -9.77 0.09 -5.87
C SER A 86 -8.97 -1.19 -5.67
N ARG A 87 -7.81 -1.30 -6.31
CA ARG A 87 -6.89 -2.42 -6.16
C ARG A 87 -6.29 -2.48 -4.76
N MET A 88 -5.80 -1.34 -4.23
CA MET A 88 -5.16 -1.29 -2.91
C MET A 88 -6.11 -1.65 -1.78
N LEU A 89 -7.37 -1.22 -1.86
CA LEU A 89 -8.41 -1.56 -0.89
C LEU A 89 -9.16 -2.85 -1.24
N THR A 90 -8.76 -3.56 -2.31
CA THR A 90 -9.37 -4.82 -2.80
C THR A 90 -10.89 -4.75 -2.92
N LEU A 91 -11.41 -3.65 -3.51
CA LEU A 91 -12.85 -3.36 -3.51
C LEU A 91 -13.69 -4.42 -4.22
N ASP A 92 -13.12 -5.17 -5.16
CA ASP A 92 -13.81 -6.20 -5.95
C ASP A 92 -13.78 -7.60 -5.31
N LEU A 93 -13.15 -7.76 -4.13
CA LEU A 93 -12.97 -9.07 -3.50
C LEU A 93 -14.28 -9.59 -2.90
N PRO A 94 -14.83 -10.75 -3.34
CA PRO A 94 -16.02 -11.33 -2.76
C PRO A 94 -15.70 -12.10 -1.49
N LEU A 95 -15.99 -11.54 -0.31
CA LEU A 95 -15.74 -12.19 0.98
C LEU A 95 -16.83 -13.19 1.40
N ARG A 96 -18.03 -13.14 0.83
CA ARG A 96 -19.14 -14.04 1.22
C ARG A 96 -18.78 -15.52 1.17
N PRO A 97 -18.10 -16.04 0.10
CA PRO A 97 -17.69 -17.45 0.08
C PRO A 97 -16.78 -17.85 1.23
N PHE A 98 -15.88 -16.95 1.65
CA PHE A 98 -15.02 -17.19 2.81
C PHE A 98 -15.83 -17.25 4.11
N TYR A 99 -16.74 -16.32 4.35
CA TYR A 99 -17.61 -16.33 5.53
C TYR A 99 -18.48 -17.59 5.60
N ASP A 100 -19.00 -18.04 4.45
CA ASP A 100 -19.79 -19.28 4.39
C ASP A 100 -18.95 -20.51 4.73
N ALA A 101 -17.71 -20.56 4.24
CA ALA A 101 -16.80 -21.67 4.51
C ALA A 101 -16.39 -21.79 5.99
N VAL A 102 -16.25 -20.68 6.71
CA VAL A 102 -15.79 -20.66 8.11
C VAL A 102 -16.92 -20.53 9.14
N ARG A 103 -18.17 -20.44 8.72
CA ARG A 103 -19.34 -20.20 9.60
C ARG A 103 -19.46 -21.22 10.74
N GLY A 104 -19.13 -22.48 10.47
CA GLY A 104 -19.18 -23.59 11.45
C GLY A 104 -17.92 -23.73 12.29
N ASP A 105 -16.86 -23.00 12.00
CA ASP A 105 -15.61 -23.05 12.75
C ASP A 105 -15.72 -22.23 14.04
N ALA A 106 -15.43 -22.84 15.19
CA ALA A 106 -15.60 -22.20 16.49
C ALA A 106 -14.66 -21.00 16.70
N PHE A 107 -13.46 -21.04 16.11
CA PHE A 107 -12.45 -19.99 16.25
C PHE A 107 -12.56 -18.94 15.14
N LEU A 108 -12.56 -19.37 13.88
CA LEU A 108 -12.64 -18.47 12.73
C LEU A 108 -14.00 -17.79 12.63
N GLY A 109 -15.09 -18.48 12.96
CA GLY A 109 -16.42 -17.92 12.96
C GLY A 109 -16.59 -16.73 13.93
N GLU A 110 -15.92 -16.75 15.09
CA GLU A 110 -15.91 -15.60 16.01
C GLU A 110 -15.03 -14.46 15.48
N ALA A 111 -13.82 -14.77 15.02
CA ALA A 111 -12.89 -13.78 14.46
C ALA A 111 -13.51 -13.05 13.26
N THR A 112 -14.18 -13.76 12.36
CA THR A 112 -14.83 -13.17 11.18
C THR A 112 -16.03 -12.30 11.53
N ARG A 113 -16.75 -12.56 12.62
CA ARG A 113 -17.81 -11.67 13.09
C ARG A 113 -17.24 -10.33 13.58
N GLN A 114 -16.11 -10.35 14.30
CA GLN A 114 -15.47 -9.14 14.80
C GLN A 114 -14.80 -8.31 13.68
N MET A 115 -14.39 -8.98 12.60
CA MET A 115 -13.73 -8.37 11.44
C MET A 115 -14.63 -8.36 10.20
N TYR A 116 -15.94 -8.27 10.39
CA TYR A 116 -16.88 -8.32 9.27
C TYR A 116 -16.71 -7.14 8.32
N GLY A 117 -16.41 -7.43 7.04
CA GLY A 117 -16.12 -6.44 6.01
C GLY A 117 -14.64 -6.02 5.92
N LEU A 118 -13.72 -6.63 6.70
CA LEU A 118 -12.30 -6.40 6.53
C LEU A 118 -11.83 -7.02 5.20
N HIS A 119 -11.42 -6.20 4.26
CA HIS A 119 -10.72 -6.63 3.05
C HIS A 119 -9.21 -6.64 3.27
N PRO A 120 -8.44 -7.65 2.77
CA PRO A 120 -6.99 -7.66 2.87
C PRO A 120 -6.38 -6.59 1.95
N PRO A 121 -5.85 -5.49 2.52
CA PRO A 121 -5.37 -4.40 1.70
C PRO A 121 -4.03 -4.74 1.04
N GLN A 122 -3.75 -4.10 -0.11
CA GLN A 122 -2.51 -4.25 -0.87
C GLN A 122 -1.67 -2.95 -0.81
N THR A 123 -0.38 -3.07 -1.06
CA THR A 123 0.51 -1.92 -1.27
C THR A 123 0.33 -1.30 -2.66
N GLY A 124 0.90 -0.12 -2.89
CA GLY A 124 0.84 0.56 -4.18
C GLY A 124 1.50 -0.22 -5.33
N SER A 125 2.49 -1.07 -5.03
CA SER A 125 3.17 -1.92 -6.03
C SER A 125 3.84 -3.13 -5.40
N VAL A 126 4.23 -4.11 -6.21
CA VAL A 126 5.07 -5.25 -5.78
C VAL A 126 6.41 -4.75 -5.24
N TYR A 127 6.99 -3.75 -5.90
CA TYR A 127 8.21 -3.10 -5.45
C TYR A 127 8.07 -2.51 -4.05
N GLU A 128 7.03 -1.71 -3.80
CA GLU A 128 6.74 -1.14 -2.48
C GLU A 128 6.57 -2.24 -1.43
N ALA A 129 5.81 -3.30 -1.74
CA ALA A 129 5.59 -4.42 -0.84
C ALA A 129 6.91 -5.05 -0.39
N LEU A 130 7.81 -5.36 -1.33
CA LEU A 130 9.10 -5.98 -1.04
C LEU A 130 10.02 -5.06 -0.23
N VAL A 131 10.11 -3.77 -0.59
CA VAL A 131 10.90 -2.79 0.17
C VAL A 131 10.40 -2.68 1.60
N MET A 132 9.07 -2.56 1.77
CA MET A 132 8.44 -2.45 3.09
C MET A 132 8.64 -3.73 3.93
N ALA A 133 8.57 -4.89 3.31
CA ALA A 133 8.83 -6.17 3.96
C ALA A 133 10.30 -6.28 4.42
N ILE A 134 11.28 -5.97 3.55
CA ILE A 134 12.71 -5.98 3.90
C ILE A 134 13.00 -5.04 5.07
N ILE A 135 12.46 -3.83 5.05
CA ILE A 135 12.64 -2.87 6.16
C ILE A 135 12.13 -3.50 7.47
N GLY A 136 11.00 -4.20 7.42
CA GLY A 136 10.35 -4.78 8.60
C GLY A 136 10.98 -6.06 9.16
N GLN A 137 11.82 -6.77 8.38
CA GLN A 137 12.41 -8.03 8.82
C GLN A 137 13.17 -7.93 10.14
N GLN A 138 12.92 -8.87 11.08
CA GLN A 138 13.67 -9.05 12.33
C GLN A 138 13.78 -7.80 13.24
N ILE A 139 12.82 -6.89 13.16
CA ILE A 139 12.72 -5.74 14.06
C ILE A 139 11.26 -5.56 14.53
N SER A 140 11.06 -4.80 15.60
CA SER A 140 9.69 -4.52 16.06
C SER A 140 8.92 -3.66 15.06
N GLY A 141 7.61 -3.81 15.02
CA GLY A 141 6.74 -2.98 14.17
C GLY A 141 6.93 -1.49 14.40
N VAL A 142 7.19 -1.04 15.62
CA VAL A 142 7.45 0.38 15.96
C VAL A 142 8.72 0.89 15.26
N VAL A 143 9.81 0.13 15.32
CA VAL A 143 11.08 0.50 14.68
C VAL A 143 10.93 0.47 13.16
N ALA A 144 10.29 -0.56 12.61
CA ALA A 144 10.04 -0.67 11.17
C ALA A 144 9.28 0.56 10.64
N ARG A 145 8.30 1.01 11.38
CA ARG A 145 7.51 2.21 11.07
C ARG A 145 8.34 3.48 10.97
N SER A 146 9.11 3.74 12.02
CA SER A 146 9.94 4.93 12.09
C SER A 146 10.97 4.97 10.95
N ILE A 147 11.53 3.80 10.57
CA ILE A 147 12.43 3.71 9.41
C ILE A 147 11.66 3.98 8.12
N ARG A 148 10.50 3.37 7.93
CA ARG A 148 9.66 3.57 6.73
C ARG A 148 9.28 5.04 6.55
N ALA A 149 8.79 5.70 7.60
CA ALA A 149 8.42 7.11 7.55
C ALA A 149 9.63 8.00 7.20
N ARG A 150 10.82 7.71 7.76
CA ARG A 150 12.05 8.43 7.38
C ARG A 150 12.42 8.21 5.93
N VAL A 151 12.37 6.97 5.44
CA VAL A 151 12.66 6.64 4.05
C VAL A 151 11.72 7.39 3.11
N VAL A 152 10.42 7.38 3.37
CA VAL A 152 9.44 8.08 2.53
C VAL A 152 9.69 9.60 2.55
N ARG A 153 9.94 10.20 3.71
CA ARG A 153 10.19 11.63 3.84
C ARG A 153 11.48 12.10 3.17
N GLU A 154 12.52 11.26 3.23
CA GLU A 154 13.86 11.63 2.73
C GLU A 154 14.07 11.30 1.24
N LEU A 155 13.38 10.32 0.71
CA LEU A 155 13.59 9.82 -0.65
C LEU A 155 12.35 9.97 -1.54
N GLY A 156 11.17 10.17 -0.97
CA GLY A 156 9.91 10.34 -1.71
C GLY A 156 9.82 11.74 -2.36
N THR A 157 8.95 11.88 -3.35
CA THR A 157 8.68 13.17 -3.99
C THR A 157 7.83 14.04 -3.06
N PRO A 158 8.35 15.20 -2.60
CA PRO A 158 7.59 16.12 -1.76
C PRO A 158 6.54 16.87 -2.57
N PHE A 159 5.37 17.12 -1.97
CA PHE A 159 4.35 17.98 -2.50
C PHE A 159 3.47 18.55 -1.38
N SER A 160 2.63 19.53 -1.70
CA SER A 160 1.75 20.16 -0.71
C SER A 160 0.31 20.16 -1.19
N VAL A 161 -0.60 19.81 -0.28
CA VAL A 161 -2.05 19.91 -0.49
C VAL A 161 -2.66 20.61 0.73
N ASN A 162 -3.41 21.66 0.51
CA ASN A 162 -4.06 22.43 1.59
C ASN A 162 -3.12 22.87 2.72
N GLY A 163 -1.85 23.21 2.38
CA GLY A 163 -0.82 23.60 3.34
C GLY A 163 -0.17 22.45 4.12
N GLN A 164 -0.54 21.21 3.88
CA GLN A 164 0.09 20.02 4.43
C GLN A 164 1.19 19.52 3.51
N SER A 165 2.41 19.32 4.04
CA SER A 165 3.51 18.70 3.32
C SER A 165 3.36 17.18 3.32
N LEU A 166 3.40 16.58 2.15
CA LEU A 166 3.20 15.15 1.89
C LEU A 166 4.34 14.62 1.03
N PHE A 167 4.48 13.30 1.01
CA PHE A 167 5.52 12.61 0.25
C PHE A 167 4.92 11.37 -0.42
N THR A 168 5.27 11.11 -1.67
CA THR A 168 4.94 9.83 -2.31
C THR A 168 5.88 8.74 -1.80
N PHE A 169 5.54 7.45 -2.02
CA PHE A 169 6.52 6.39 -1.81
C PHE A 169 7.70 6.59 -2.78
N PRO A 170 8.96 6.42 -2.33
CA PRO A 170 10.12 6.68 -3.18
C PRO A 170 10.13 5.79 -4.43
N ARG A 171 10.45 6.37 -5.57
CA ARG A 171 10.69 5.60 -6.80
C ARG A 171 11.96 4.76 -6.67
N PRO A 172 12.12 3.69 -7.48
CA PRO A 172 13.34 2.88 -7.49
C PRO A 172 14.60 3.71 -7.67
N GLU A 173 14.60 4.69 -8.60
CA GLU A 173 15.75 5.57 -8.84
C GLU A 173 16.16 6.35 -7.59
N GLY A 174 15.18 6.76 -6.77
CA GLY A 174 15.45 7.47 -5.50
C GLY A 174 16.29 6.64 -4.53
N PHE A 175 16.02 5.34 -4.44
CA PHE A 175 16.84 4.41 -3.65
C PHE A 175 18.23 4.20 -4.26
N LEU A 176 18.30 4.00 -5.59
CA LEU A 176 19.57 3.79 -6.29
C LEU A 176 20.48 5.01 -6.16
N MET A 177 19.94 6.22 -6.30
CA MET A 177 20.69 7.47 -6.12
C MET A 177 21.15 7.69 -4.66
N ALA A 178 20.33 7.29 -3.68
CA ALA A 178 20.68 7.39 -2.26
C ALA A 178 21.90 6.52 -1.90
N GLY A 179 21.99 5.35 -2.51
CA GLY A 179 23.06 4.40 -2.25
C GLY A 179 23.06 3.81 -0.85
N PRO A 180 23.99 2.87 -0.58
CA PRO A 180 23.97 2.08 0.65
C PRO A 180 24.24 2.93 1.90
N GLU A 181 25.09 3.96 1.82
CA GLU A 181 25.47 4.78 2.96
C GLU A 181 24.32 5.64 3.48
N ARG A 182 23.59 6.30 2.57
CA ARG A 182 22.42 7.08 2.95
C ARG A 182 21.32 6.20 3.51
N LEU A 183 21.07 5.02 2.92
CA LEU A 183 20.09 4.06 3.45
C LEU A 183 20.44 3.59 4.87
N ARG A 184 21.71 3.37 5.17
CA ARG A 184 22.16 3.09 6.54
C ARG A 184 21.90 4.25 7.49
N GLY A 185 22.15 5.48 7.04
CA GLY A 185 21.82 6.70 7.78
C GLY A 185 20.32 6.83 8.11
N LEU A 186 19.46 6.27 7.29
CA LEU A 186 18.01 6.20 7.52
C LEU A 186 17.60 5.07 8.49
N GLY A 187 18.54 4.20 8.90
CA GLY A 187 18.33 3.15 9.90
C GLY A 187 18.26 1.73 9.34
N LEU A 188 18.62 1.51 8.08
CA LEU A 188 18.74 0.16 7.53
C LEU A 188 20.08 -0.47 7.94
N SER A 189 20.10 -1.79 8.16
CA SER A 189 21.38 -2.51 8.28
C SER A 189 22.06 -2.61 6.90
N ASN A 190 23.36 -2.93 6.88
CA ASN A 190 24.11 -3.13 5.62
C ASN A 190 23.39 -4.09 4.67
N ARG A 191 22.95 -5.26 5.20
CA ARG A 191 22.24 -6.27 4.39
C ARG A 191 20.91 -5.76 3.84
N LYS A 192 20.12 -5.07 4.67
CA LYS A 192 18.84 -4.49 4.23
C LYS A 192 19.04 -3.42 3.16
N ALA A 193 20.05 -2.56 3.30
CA ALA A 193 20.39 -1.57 2.29
C ALA A 193 20.74 -2.24 0.95
N GLU A 194 21.59 -3.28 0.96
CA GLU A 194 21.90 -4.06 -0.25
C GLU A 194 20.65 -4.71 -0.88
N TYR A 195 19.77 -5.30 -0.06
CA TYR A 195 18.54 -5.95 -0.54
C TYR A 195 17.58 -4.95 -1.17
N VAL A 196 17.36 -3.81 -0.53
CA VAL A 196 16.49 -2.75 -1.05
C VAL A 196 17.03 -2.19 -2.37
N LEU A 197 18.36 -1.99 -2.49
CA LEU A 197 18.97 -1.57 -3.75
C LEU A 197 18.80 -2.62 -4.85
N GLY A 198 18.96 -3.90 -4.52
CA GLY A 198 18.71 -5.00 -5.46
C GLY A 198 17.24 -5.06 -5.93
N ILE A 199 16.29 -4.83 -5.02
CA ILE A 199 14.86 -4.75 -5.36
C ILE A 199 14.58 -3.52 -6.24
N ALA A 200 15.18 -2.37 -5.93
CA ALA A 200 15.04 -1.16 -6.74
C ALA A 200 15.57 -1.37 -8.18
N ALA A 201 16.73 -2.00 -8.33
CA ALA A 201 17.29 -2.34 -9.64
C ALA A 201 16.36 -3.27 -10.43
N LYS A 202 15.76 -4.29 -9.79
CA LYS A 202 14.78 -5.18 -10.42
C LYS A 202 13.50 -4.48 -10.84
N ALA A 203 13.06 -3.48 -10.07
CA ALA A 203 11.91 -2.67 -10.43
C ALA A 203 12.20 -1.81 -11.68
N GLU A 204 13.40 -1.20 -11.78
CA GLU A 204 13.84 -0.46 -12.97
C GLU A 204 13.91 -1.33 -14.24
N GLU A 205 14.30 -2.60 -14.07
CA GLU A 205 14.30 -3.58 -15.16
C GLU A 205 12.86 -4.02 -15.57
N GLY A 206 11.81 -3.53 -14.90
CA GLY A 206 10.41 -3.94 -15.13
C GLY A 206 10.08 -5.34 -14.57
N ALA A 207 10.99 -5.96 -13.84
CA ALA A 207 10.79 -7.32 -13.31
C ALA A 207 9.71 -7.41 -12.24
N LEU A 208 9.31 -6.29 -11.63
CA LEU A 208 8.29 -6.22 -10.58
C LEU A 208 6.99 -5.56 -11.05
N ASP A 209 6.71 -5.60 -12.35
CA ASP A 209 5.46 -5.12 -12.91
C ASP A 209 4.27 -5.92 -12.35
N TYR A 210 3.23 -5.22 -11.86
CA TYR A 210 2.09 -5.85 -11.21
C TYR A 210 1.30 -6.73 -12.16
N ALA A 211 1.05 -6.27 -13.41
CA ALA A 211 0.27 -7.04 -14.37
C ALA A 211 0.98 -8.35 -14.75
N ARG A 212 2.32 -8.28 -14.88
CA ARG A 212 3.15 -9.46 -15.13
C ARG A 212 3.12 -10.46 -13.96
N ILE A 213 3.35 -9.97 -12.75
CA ILE A 213 3.41 -10.83 -11.54
C ILE A 213 2.03 -11.42 -11.21
N SER A 214 0.96 -10.66 -11.34
CA SER A 214 -0.40 -11.13 -11.05
C SER A 214 -0.94 -12.14 -12.05
N ALA A 215 -0.34 -12.24 -13.23
CA ALA A 215 -0.67 -13.26 -14.23
C ALA A 215 -0.04 -14.64 -13.95
N LEU A 216 0.92 -14.72 -13.03
CA LEU A 216 1.59 -15.96 -12.64
C LEU A 216 0.72 -16.77 -11.66
N GLY A 217 0.92 -18.09 -11.66
CA GLY A 217 0.36 -18.95 -10.62
C GLY A 217 1.07 -18.74 -9.27
N ASN A 218 0.41 -19.08 -8.16
CA ASN A 218 0.96 -18.88 -6.81
C ASN A 218 2.38 -19.45 -6.62
N HIS A 219 2.65 -20.65 -7.15
CA HIS A 219 3.97 -21.28 -7.07
C HIS A 219 5.03 -20.49 -7.86
N GLU A 220 4.68 -20.06 -9.06
CA GLU A 220 5.56 -19.29 -9.95
C GLU A 220 5.91 -17.93 -9.35
N VAL A 221 4.94 -17.25 -8.72
CA VAL A 221 5.18 -15.98 -7.99
C VAL A 221 6.21 -16.19 -6.89
N VAL A 222 6.05 -17.24 -6.07
CA VAL A 222 7.01 -17.56 -4.99
C VAL A 222 8.39 -17.86 -5.55
N GLU A 223 8.48 -18.71 -6.59
CA GLU A 223 9.76 -18.99 -7.25
C GLU A 223 10.44 -17.74 -7.80
N GLU A 224 9.68 -16.91 -8.51
CA GLU A 224 10.21 -15.68 -9.12
C GLU A 224 10.73 -14.70 -8.07
N LEU A 225 9.91 -14.39 -7.08
CA LEU A 225 10.26 -13.39 -6.07
C LEU A 225 11.38 -13.87 -5.13
N THR A 226 11.45 -15.16 -4.82
CA THR A 226 12.53 -15.70 -3.96
C THR A 226 13.91 -15.77 -4.64
N ARG A 227 14.00 -15.57 -5.95
CA ARG A 227 15.28 -15.35 -6.65
C ARG A 227 15.92 -14.00 -6.31
N ILE A 228 15.12 -13.06 -5.77
CA ILE A 228 15.62 -11.75 -5.36
C ILE A 228 16.32 -11.91 -4.00
N ARG A 229 17.56 -11.50 -3.91
CA ARG A 229 18.36 -11.63 -2.68
C ARG A 229 17.69 -10.88 -1.52
N GLY A 230 17.46 -11.58 -0.44
CA GLY A 230 16.77 -11.05 0.76
C GLY A 230 15.27 -11.34 0.81
N VAL A 231 14.68 -11.78 -0.28
CA VAL A 231 13.29 -12.22 -0.36
C VAL A 231 13.21 -13.73 -0.09
N GLY A 232 12.47 -14.13 0.92
CA GLY A 232 12.21 -15.52 1.25
C GLY A 232 10.71 -15.83 1.15
N GLN A 233 10.32 -17.08 1.41
CA GLN A 233 8.91 -17.51 1.39
C GLN A 233 8.00 -16.73 2.36
N TRP A 234 8.58 -16.09 3.37
CA TRP A 234 7.89 -15.30 4.38
C TRP A 234 8.03 -13.78 4.18
N THR A 235 8.62 -13.34 3.09
CA THR A 235 8.77 -11.91 2.74
C THR A 235 7.54 -11.45 1.92
#